data_9b000e120c58b7baa212f94ddfa2bf3f
#
_entry.id   9b000e120c58b7baa212f94ddfa2bf3f
#
_cell.length_a   1.000
_cell.length_b   1.000
_cell.length_c   1.000
_cell.angle_alpha   90.00
_cell.angle_beta   90.00
_cell.angle_gamma   90.00
#
_symmetry.space_group_name_H-M   'P 1'
#
loop_
_entity.id
_entity.type
_entity.pdbx_description
1 polymer ?
#
loop_
_entity_poly.entity_id
_entity_poly.type
_entity_poly.pdbx_seq_one_letter_code
_entity_poly.pdbx_strand_id
1 'polypeptide(L)'
;MYAEGVPCWVDAQLPDVDAGKRFYGELFGWDFEEAYGSSVWARLAGEPVAALAHKTDGRMPTVWTVYFSTPDAQKTARRIQHAGGQVIMAPLPVGGAGTTVLAADPEGAVFGLWQPAGHPGFGVRHRPGAFAWAQLYARDTEAANTFYGHLFHEALFGPGAEPDFGRAPVGDVFSEVMPPHFLVHFGVEDCEAALGAVSRLGGRVQAGPFTASYGIVAVVTDNQGASFALLQR
;
A
#
# COMPACT_ATOMS: atom_id res chain seq x y z
N MET A 1 -7.53 16.53 4.18
CA MET A 1 -7.20 15.52 5.21
C MET A 1 -8.06 14.29 4.91
N TYR A 2 -7.49 13.10 4.92
CA TYR A 2 -8.22 11.85 4.66
C TYR A 2 -9.10 11.48 5.86
N ALA A 3 -10.28 10.92 5.61
CA ALA A 3 -11.15 10.40 6.66
C ALA A 3 -10.51 9.16 7.33
N GLU A 4 -10.90 8.86 8.58
CA GLU A 4 -10.44 7.67 9.28
C GLU A 4 -10.72 6.40 8.48
N GLY A 5 -9.73 5.53 8.33
CA GLY A 5 -9.86 4.25 7.63
C GLY A 5 -9.73 4.31 6.10
N VAL A 6 -9.49 5.49 5.54
CA VAL A 6 -9.20 5.61 4.11
C VAL A 6 -7.69 5.42 3.88
N PRO A 7 -7.25 4.63 2.88
CA PRO A 7 -5.86 4.58 2.48
C PRO A 7 -5.34 5.98 2.13
N CYS A 8 -4.29 6.42 2.82
CA CYS A 8 -3.78 7.78 2.68
C CYS A 8 -2.32 7.86 2.27
N TRP A 9 -1.58 6.76 2.36
CA TRP A 9 -0.16 6.71 2.02
C TRP A 9 0.30 5.29 1.70
N VAL A 10 1.39 5.19 0.95
CA VAL A 10 2.11 3.93 0.69
C VAL A 10 3.61 4.15 0.76
N ASP A 11 4.34 3.16 1.25
CA ASP A 11 5.81 3.15 1.16
C ASP A 11 6.34 1.76 0.79
N ALA A 12 7.53 1.72 0.21
CA ALA A 12 8.28 0.50 -0.01
C ALA A 12 9.55 0.47 0.84
N GLN A 13 9.79 -0.66 1.50
CA GLN A 13 11.02 -0.94 2.22
C GLN A 13 11.94 -1.74 1.29
N LEU A 14 13.03 -1.12 0.81
CA LEU A 14 13.89 -1.65 -0.23
C LEU A 14 15.32 -1.88 0.26
N PRO A 15 16.00 -2.93 -0.23
CA PRO A 15 17.45 -3.10 0.01
C PRO A 15 18.29 -1.96 -0.59
N ASP A 16 17.90 -1.46 -1.76
CA ASP A 16 18.59 -0.41 -2.51
C ASP A 16 17.59 0.65 -2.99
N VAL A 17 17.55 1.79 -2.30
CA VAL A 17 16.65 2.90 -2.62
C VAL A 17 16.98 3.51 -3.99
N ASP A 18 18.27 3.61 -4.37
CA ASP A 18 18.64 4.18 -5.67
C ASP A 18 18.20 3.29 -6.85
N ALA A 19 18.29 1.98 -6.69
CA ALA A 19 17.72 1.04 -7.67
C ALA A 19 16.19 1.16 -7.76
N GLY A 20 15.51 1.38 -6.63
CA GLY A 20 14.08 1.67 -6.60
C GLY A 20 13.73 2.97 -7.30
N LYS A 21 14.48 4.04 -7.08
CA LYS A 21 14.28 5.33 -7.75
C LYS A 21 14.39 5.20 -9.28
N ARG A 22 15.37 4.44 -9.78
CA ARG A 22 15.49 4.19 -11.22
C ARG A 22 14.28 3.41 -11.75
N PHE A 23 13.88 2.34 -11.06
CA PHE A 23 12.76 1.51 -11.48
C PHE A 23 11.43 2.31 -11.55
N TYR A 24 11.04 2.91 -10.44
CA TYR A 24 9.75 3.62 -10.35
C TYR A 24 9.75 4.96 -11.07
N GLY A 25 10.90 5.64 -11.13
CA GLY A 25 11.07 6.86 -11.92
C GLY A 25 10.80 6.63 -13.40
N GLU A 26 11.34 5.55 -13.98
CA GLU A 26 11.09 5.21 -15.38
C GLU A 26 9.69 4.61 -15.61
N LEU A 27 9.19 3.79 -14.66
CA LEU A 27 7.87 3.15 -14.81
C LEU A 27 6.71 4.15 -14.71
N PHE A 28 6.77 5.05 -13.71
CA PHE A 28 5.66 5.93 -13.37
C PHE A 28 5.92 7.42 -13.61
N GLY A 29 7.13 7.78 -14.01
CA GLY A 29 7.50 9.19 -14.19
C GLY A 29 7.67 9.92 -12.85
N TRP A 30 8.07 9.22 -11.79
CA TRP A 30 8.29 9.83 -10.49
C TRP A 30 9.61 10.59 -10.42
N ASP A 31 9.56 11.77 -9.79
CA ASP A 31 10.71 12.48 -9.26
C ASP A 31 10.85 12.19 -7.77
N PHE A 32 12.06 12.39 -7.21
CA PHE A 32 12.33 12.05 -5.82
C PHE A 32 12.96 13.21 -5.08
N GLU A 33 12.58 13.39 -3.82
CA GLU A 33 13.19 14.34 -2.90
C GLU A 33 13.50 13.69 -1.56
N GLU A 34 14.50 14.22 -0.85
CA GLU A 34 14.85 13.77 0.50
C GLU A 34 13.65 13.94 1.45
N ALA A 35 13.43 12.94 2.27
CA ALA A 35 12.39 12.92 3.29
C ALA A 35 13.01 12.67 4.67
N TYR A 36 12.21 12.23 5.63
CA TYR A 36 12.67 11.96 6.98
C TYR A 36 13.51 10.68 7.05
N GLY A 37 14.65 10.75 7.76
CA GLY A 37 15.55 9.61 7.92
C GLY A 37 16.23 9.18 6.62
N SER A 38 16.23 7.89 6.33
CA SER A 38 16.79 7.30 5.10
C SER A 38 15.76 7.11 3.98
N SER A 39 14.60 7.77 4.09
CA SER A 39 13.54 7.70 3.09
C SER A 39 13.60 8.84 2.09
N VAL A 40 13.02 8.60 0.91
CA VAL A 40 12.78 9.61 -0.11
C VAL A 40 11.30 9.63 -0.44
N TRP A 41 10.75 10.81 -0.69
CA TRP A 41 9.40 10.95 -1.22
C TRP A 41 9.40 10.91 -2.74
N ALA A 42 8.51 10.10 -3.29
CA ALA A 42 8.19 10.11 -4.71
C ALA A 42 7.13 11.18 -5.00
N ARG A 43 7.35 11.92 -6.07
CA ARG A 43 6.42 12.94 -6.54
C ARG A 43 6.02 12.67 -7.98
N LEU A 44 4.76 12.87 -8.27
CA LEU A 44 4.18 12.85 -9.61
C LEU A 44 3.65 14.24 -9.94
N ALA A 45 4.28 14.91 -10.93
CA ALA A 45 3.95 16.28 -11.28
C ALA A 45 3.97 17.25 -10.07
N GLY A 46 4.95 17.06 -9.17
CA GLY A 46 5.12 17.87 -7.96
C GLY A 46 4.30 17.41 -6.75
N GLU A 47 3.32 16.51 -6.91
CA GLU A 47 2.47 16.03 -5.83
C GLU A 47 3.03 14.75 -5.17
N PRO A 48 3.03 14.63 -3.84
CA PRO A 48 3.52 13.44 -3.16
C PRO A 48 2.63 12.23 -3.42
N VAL A 49 3.22 11.10 -3.81
CA VAL A 49 2.49 9.87 -4.17
C VAL A 49 2.94 8.63 -3.41
N ALA A 50 4.16 8.58 -2.89
CA ALA A 50 4.70 7.44 -2.17
C ALA A 50 5.99 7.81 -1.46
N ALA A 51 6.52 6.86 -0.65
CA ALA A 51 7.88 6.92 -0.16
C ALA A 51 8.65 5.64 -0.47
N LEU A 52 9.96 5.76 -0.65
CA LEU A 52 10.88 4.63 -0.67
C LEU A 52 11.83 4.78 0.52
N ALA A 53 11.99 3.71 1.30
CA ALA A 53 12.87 3.71 2.45
C ALA A 53 13.84 2.52 2.40
N HIS A 54 15.04 2.73 2.92
CA HIS A 54 15.99 1.64 3.08
C HIS A 54 15.53 0.72 4.20
N LYS A 55 15.39 -0.56 3.93
CA LYS A 55 15.06 -1.52 4.98
C LYS A 55 16.26 -1.76 5.87
N THR A 56 16.04 -1.61 7.17
CA THR A 56 17.10 -1.64 8.19
C THR A 56 17.50 -3.05 8.64
N ASP A 57 16.62 -4.03 8.43
CA ASP A 57 16.85 -5.43 8.76
C ASP A 57 16.66 -6.30 7.50
N GLY A 58 17.73 -7.01 7.09
CA GLY A 58 17.69 -7.90 5.92
C GLY A 58 16.70 -9.05 6.03
N ARG A 59 16.23 -9.38 7.25
CA ARG A 59 15.21 -10.40 7.49
C ARG A 59 13.78 -9.90 7.22
N MET A 60 13.56 -8.57 7.19
CA MET A 60 12.27 -8.02 6.82
C MET A 60 12.00 -8.24 5.32
N PRO A 61 10.75 -8.52 4.93
CA PRO A 61 10.41 -8.66 3.53
C PRO A 61 10.58 -7.34 2.77
N THR A 62 10.85 -7.42 1.48
CA THR A 62 10.84 -6.29 0.56
C THR A 62 9.41 -6.12 0.06
N VAL A 63 8.69 -5.12 0.57
CA VAL A 63 7.24 -4.99 0.38
C VAL A 63 6.81 -3.54 0.24
N TRP A 64 5.65 -3.34 -0.38
CA TRP A 64 4.84 -2.14 -0.27
C TRP A 64 3.91 -2.26 0.92
N THR A 65 3.84 -1.20 1.74
CA THR A 65 2.90 -1.09 2.86
C THR A 65 1.86 -0.02 2.57
N VAL A 66 0.58 -0.33 2.78
CA VAL A 66 -0.51 0.64 2.73
C VAL A 66 -0.78 1.17 4.14
N TYR A 67 -1.00 2.49 4.24
CA TYR A 67 -1.32 3.18 5.49
C TYR A 67 -2.73 3.72 5.44
N PHE A 68 -3.50 3.41 6.48
CA PHE A 68 -4.84 3.95 6.69
C PHE A 68 -4.78 5.19 7.59
N SER A 69 -5.53 6.21 7.24
CA SER A 69 -5.62 7.44 8.02
C SER A 69 -6.28 7.20 9.37
N THR A 70 -5.76 7.81 10.41
CA THR A 70 -6.38 7.83 11.74
C THR A 70 -6.18 9.19 12.41
N PRO A 71 -7.18 9.69 13.14
CA PRO A 71 -7.02 10.90 13.93
C PRO A 71 -6.24 10.69 15.24
N ASP A 72 -6.11 9.43 15.70
CA ASP A 72 -5.46 9.05 16.94
C ASP A 72 -4.82 7.66 16.82
N ALA A 73 -3.52 7.65 16.50
CA ALA A 73 -2.75 6.43 16.30
C ALA A 73 -2.72 5.53 17.54
N GLN A 74 -2.63 6.11 18.73
CA GLN A 74 -2.59 5.37 20.00
C GLN A 74 -3.92 4.66 20.29
N LYS A 75 -5.02 5.37 20.07
CA LYS A 75 -6.38 4.81 20.26
C LYS A 75 -6.66 3.69 19.25
N THR A 76 -6.34 3.91 17.99
CA THR A 76 -6.57 2.92 16.95
C THR A 76 -5.67 1.69 17.12
N ALA A 77 -4.42 1.85 17.56
CA ALA A 77 -3.55 0.73 17.91
C ALA A 77 -4.16 -0.16 19.01
N ARG A 78 -4.75 0.43 20.07
CA ARG A 78 -5.47 -0.33 21.09
C ARG A 78 -6.70 -1.06 20.51
N ARG A 79 -7.46 -0.41 19.63
CA ARG A 79 -8.62 -1.04 18.95
C ARG A 79 -8.21 -2.25 18.11
N ILE A 80 -7.07 -2.17 17.41
CA ILE A 80 -6.51 -3.32 16.67
C ILE A 80 -6.26 -4.50 17.60
N GLN A 81 -5.61 -4.28 18.74
CA GLN A 81 -5.34 -5.36 19.71
C GLN A 81 -6.63 -5.96 20.28
N HIS A 82 -7.62 -5.14 20.62
CA HIS A 82 -8.91 -5.61 21.13
C HIS A 82 -9.71 -6.38 20.07
N ALA A 83 -9.51 -6.09 18.79
CA ALA A 83 -10.17 -6.81 17.68
C ALA A 83 -9.42 -8.08 17.26
N GLY A 84 -8.37 -8.48 17.94
CA GLY A 84 -7.60 -9.69 17.68
C GLY A 84 -6.42 -9.50 16.72
N GLY A 85 -6.11 -8.28 16.31
CA GLY A 85 -4.90 -7.95 15.55
C GLY A 85 -3.69 -7.79 16.45
N GLN A 86 -2.54 -7.50 15.84
CA GLN A 86 -1.27 -7.33 16.51
C GLN A 86 -0.67 -5.96 16.16
N VAL A 87 -0.14 -5.25 17.14
CA VAL A 87 0.70 -4.07 16.92
C VAL A 87 2.15 -4.53 16.81
N ILE A 88 2.73 -4.40 15.62
CA ILE A 88 4.11 -4.79 15.32
C ILE A 88 5.08 -3.69 15.76
N MET A 89 4.75 -2.43 15.44
CA MET A 89 5.49 -1.25 15.85
C MET A 89 4.52 -0.26 16.49
N ALA A 90 4.75 0.06 17.75
CA ALA A 90 3.96 1.03 18.51
C ALA A 90 4.00 2.43 17.86
N PRO A 91 3.03 3.31 18.16
CA PRO A 91 3.02 4.65 17.60
C PRO A 91 4.37 5.35 17.72
N LEU A 92 4.92 5.76 16.58
CA LEU A 92 6.23 6.36 16.45
C LEU A 92 6.13 7.68 15.68
N PRO A 93 6.54 8.82 16.28
CA PRO A 93 6.60 10.09 15.56
C PRO A 93 7.63 10.05 14.43
N VAL A 94 7.25 10.61 13.26
CA VAL A 94 8.11 10.75 12.07
C VAL A 94 8.36 12.24 11.88
N GLY A 95 9.32 12.78 12.62
CA GLY A 95 9.62 14.22 12.61
C GLY A 95 8.36 15.06 12.82
N GLY A 96 8.23 16.14 12.05
CA GLY A 96 7.01 16.96 12.02
C GLY A 96 5.93 16.46 11.05
N ALA A 97 6.13 15.32 10.39
CA ALA A 97 5.21 14.81 9.36
C ALA A 97 3.95 14.18 9.95
N GLY A 98 4.09 13.40 11.02
CA GLY A 98 2.98 12.68 11.63
C GLY A 98 3.44 11.57 12.56
N THR A 99 2.54 10.64 12.86
CA THR A 99 2.82 9.45 13.67
C THR A 99 2.43 8.20 12.90
N THR A 100 3.32 7.23 12.84
CA THR A 100 3.11 5.94 12.16
C THR A 100 2.91 4.81 13.16
N VAL A 101 2.14 3.79 12.76
CA VAL A 101 2.01 2.50 13.45
C VAL A 101 2.14 1.41 12.40
N LEU A 102 2.76 0.30 12.74
CA LEU A 102 2.72 -0.91 11.93
C LEU A 102 1.96 -2.00 12.69
N ALA A 103 1.01 -2.62 12.03
CA ALA A 103 0.13 -3.62 12.61
C ALA A 103 -0.13 -4.79 11.67
N ALA A 104 -0.70 -5.86 12.19
CA ALA A 104 -1.21 -6.98 11.41
C ALA A 104 -2.64 -7.30 11.84
N ASP A 105 -3.45 -7.73 10.87
CA ASP A 105 -4.78 -8.26 11.15
C ASP A 105 -4.71 -9.67 11.78
N PRO A 106 -5.83 -10.27 12.19
CA PRO A 106 -5.82 -11.60 12.81
C PRO A 106 -5.26 -12.72 11.93
N GLU A 107 -5.24 -12.57 10.63
CA GLU A 107 -4.64 -13.53 9.69
C GLU A 107 -3.17 -13.24 9.37
N GLY A 108 -2.62 -12.15 9.91
CA GLY A 108 -1.21 -11.75 9.73
C GLY A 108 -0.94 -10.79 8.59
N ALA A 109 -1.96 -10.28 7.89
CA ALA A 109 -1.76 -9.26 6.85
C ALA A 109 -1.31 -7.94 7.47
N VAL A 110 -0.16 -7.45 7.02
CA VAL A 110 0.49 -6.25 7.58
C VAL A 110 -0.03 -5.00 6.90
N PHE A 111 -0.31 -3.98 7.70
CA PHE A 111 -0.71 -2.64 7.25
C PHE A 111 -0.19 -1.56 8.20
N GLY A 112 -0.19 -0.33 7.76
CA GLY A 112 0.19 0.82 8.58
C GLY A 112 -1.01 1.68 8.97
N LEU A 113 -0.82 2.49 10.01
CA LEU A 113 -1.67 3.62 10.32
C LEU A 113 -0.85 4.90 10.18
N TRP A 114 -1.48 5.95 9.71
CA TRP A 114 -0.90 7.28 9.64
C TRP A 114 -1.79 8.30 10.33
N GLN A 115 -1.26 8.92 11.38
CA GLN A 115 -1.86 10.09 12.01
C GLN A 115 -1.15 11.32 11.47
N PRO A 116 -1.79 12.11 10.59
CA PRO A 116 -1.13 13.21 9.91
C PRO A 116 -0.85 14.39 10.85
N ALA A 117 0.28 15.07 10.60
CA ALA A 117 0.61 16.38 11.13
C ALA A 117 1.00 17.29 9.95
N GLY A 118 2.28 17.44 9.63
CA GLY A 118 2.73 18.21 8.47
C GLY A 118 2.55 17.53 7.12
N HIS A 119 2.42 16.19 7.09
CA HIS A 119 2.21 15.41 5.87
C HIS A 119 0.83 14.75 5.87
N PRO A 120 -0.11 15.24 5.04
CA PRO A 120 -1.50 14.77 5.07
C PRO A 120 -1.73 13.43 4.35
N GLY A 121 -0.75 12.88 3.64
CA GLY A 121 -0.86 11.72 2.78
C GLY A 121 -0.71 12.06 1.30
N PHE A 122 -1.33 11.27 0.41
CA PHE A 122 -1.25 11.49 -1.04
C PHE A 122 -1.67 12.90 -1.45
N GLY A 123 -0.88 13.54 -2.30
CA GLY A 123 -1.28 14.76 -3.00
C GLY A 123 -2.18 14.47 -4.20
N VAL A 124 -1.98 13.30 -4.82
CA VAL A 124 -2.80 12.83 -5.95
C VAL A 124 -2.95 11.32 -5.89
N ARG A 125 -4.11 10.83 -6.34
CA ARG A 125 -4.45 9.40 -6.48
C ARG A 125 -5.43 9.19 -7.63
N HIS A 126 -5.71 7.94 -7.99
CA HIS A 126 -6.67 7.52 -9.03
C HIS A 126 -6.33 8.01 -10.45
N ARG A 127 -5.04 8.17 -10.73
CA ARG A 127 -4.56 8.49 -12.08
C ARG A 127 -3.27 7.71 -12.39
N PRO A 128 -2.86 7.61 -13.65
CA PRO A 128 -1.64 6.94 -14.02
C PRO A 128 -0.42 7.44 -13.22
N GLY A 129 0.36 6.50 -12.67
CA GLY A 129 1.50 6.77 -11.83
C GLY A 129 1.20 7.03 -10.35
N ALA A 130 -0.06 7.02 -9.94
CA ALA A 130 -0.47 7.24 -8.54
C ALA A 130 -1.21 6.04 -7.96
N PHE A 131 -1.33 6.02 -6.64
CA PHE A 131 -2.16 5.03 -5.93
C PHE A 131 -3.60 5.02 -6.47
N ALA A 132 -4.11 3.82 -6.73
CA ALA A 132 -5.44 3.64 -7.27
C ALA A 132 -6.33 2.73 -6.41
N TRP A 133 -5.75 1.75 -5.70
CA TRP A 133 -6.48 0.75 -4.96
C TRP A 133 -5.57 -0.04 -4.02
N ALA A 134 -6.08 -0.50 -2.88
CA ALA A 134 -5.46 -1.51 -2.05
C ALA A 134 -6.36 -2.75 -2.00
N GLN A 135 -5.80 -3.92 -2.30
CA GLN A 135 -6.53 -5.19 -2.21
C GLN A 135 -5.94 -6.04 -1.09
N LEU A 136 -6.79 -6.41 -0.13
CA LEU A 136 -6.46 -7.45 0.84
C LEU A 136 -6.81 -8.81 0.23
N TYR A 137 -5.85 -9.70 0.18
CA TYR A 137 -6.05 -11.11 -0.10
C TYR A 137 -6.08 -11.85 1.23
N ALA A 138 -7.25 -12.39 1.58
CA ALA A 138 -7.52 -13.02 2.87
C ALA A 138 -7.90 -14.50 2.69
N ARG A 139 -7.74 -15.32 3.72
CA ARG A 139 -8.30 -16.68 3.73
C ARG A 139 -9.79 -16.65 4.02
N ASP A 140 -10.17 -15.81 4.98
CA ASP A 140 -11.57 -15.62 5.41
C ASP A 140 -11.96 -14.15 5.22
N THR A 141 -12.65 -13.86 4.12
CA THR A 141 -13.11 -12.50 3.79
C THR A 141 -14.17 -11.96 4.74
N GLU A 142 -14.98 -12.85 5.35
CA GLU A 142 -15.98 -12.47 6.36
C GLU A 142 -15.31 -12.02 7.67
N ALA A 143 -14.29 -12.76 8.11
CA ALA A 143 -13.48 -12.37 9.26
C ALA A 143 -12.74 -11.06 9.01
N ALA A 144 -12.21 -10.85 7.80
CA ALA A 144 -11.60 -9.58 7.40
C ALA A 144 -12.60 -8.42 7.44
N ASN A 145 -13.81 -8.61 6.90
CA ASN A 145 -14.88 -7.61 6.97
C ASN A 145 -15.24 -7.25 8.41
N THR A 146 -15.29 -8.24 9.30
CA THR A 146 -15.55 -8.02 10.73
C THR A 146 -14.44 -7.20 11.38
N PHE A 147 -13.19 -7.56 11.15
CA PHE A 147 -12.04 -6.86 11.74
C PHE A 147 -11.93 -5.41 11.25
N TYR A 148 -11.86 -5.20 9.94
CA TYR A 148 -11.72 -3.86 9.38
C TYR A 148 -12.99 -3.02 9.54
N GLY A 149 -14.16 -3.64 9.53
CA GLY A 149 -15.42 -2.98 9.85
C GLY A 149 -15.50 -2.50 11.29
N HIS A 150 -14.91 -3.23 12.24
CA HIS A 150 -14.79 -2.78 13.64
C HIS A 150 -13.89 -1.54 13.76
N LEU A 151 -12.83 -1.47 12.96
CA LEU A 151 -11.89 -0.34 12.98
C LEU A 151 -12.39 0.87 12.18
N PHE A 152 -12.94 0.63 10.99
CA PHE A 152 -13.13 1.63 9.94
C PHE A 152 -14.53 1.55 9.30
N HIS A 153 -15.56 1.34 10.11
CA HIS A 153 -16.94 1.10 9.63
C HIS A 153 -17.39 2.15 8.62
N GLU A 154 -17.25 3.42 8.95
CA GLU A 154 -17.75 4.53 8.10
C GLU A 154 -17.04 4.59 6.75
N ALA A 155 -15.74 4.32 6.72
CA ALA A 155 -14.95 4.31 5.48
C ALA A 155 -15.30 3.13 4.56
N LEU A 156 -15.69 1.99 5.14
CA LEU A 156 -15.94 0.77 4.38
C LEU A 156 -17.41 0.55 4.02
N PHE A 157 -18.32 0.89 4.94
CA PHE A 157 -19.73 0.51 4.88
C PHE A 157 -20.68 1.69 5.13
N GLY A 158 -20.17 2.88 5.39
CA GLY A 158 -20.95 4.08 5.59
C GLY A 158 -21.66 4.52 4.31
N PRO A 159 -22.70 5.36 4.42
CA PRO A 159 -23.39 5.91 3.25
C PRO A 159 -22.43 6.68 2.34
N GLY A 160 -22.33 6.28 1.07
CA GLY A 160 -21.44 6.91 0.10
C GLY A 160 -19.97 6.59 0.28
N ALA A 161 -19.62 5.51 1.00
CA ALA A 161 -18.24 5.09 1.18
C ALA A 161 -17.56 4.77 -0.15
N GLU A 162 -16.38 5.35 -0.36
CA GLU A 162 -15.45 5.04 -1.45
C GLU A 162 -14.13 4.59 -0.83
N PRO A 163 -14.05 3.31 -0.39
CA PRO A 163 -13.00 2.87 0.52
C PRO A 163 -11.60 2.80 -0.10
N ASP A 164 -11.45 2.77 -1.43
CA ASP A 164 -10.18 2.46 -2.13
C ASP A 164 -9.50 1.19 -1.62
N PHE A 165 -10.27 0.30 -1.01
CA PHE A 165 -9.83 -0.87 -0.31
C PHE A 165 -10.81 -2.03 -0.53
N GLY A 166 -10.35 -3.10 -1.17
CA GLY A 166 -11.10 -4.33 -1.42
C GLY A 166 -10.59 -5.51 -0.62
N ARG A 167 -11.41 -6.55 -0.52
CA ARG A 167 -11.09 -7.83 0.09
C ARG A 167 -11.48 -8.95 -0.88
N ALA A 168 -10.58 -9.90 -1.08
CA ALA A 168 -10.80 -11.06 -1.93
C ALA A 168 -10.11 -12.30 -1.34
N PRO A 169 -10.58 -13.52 -1.67
CA PRO A 169 -9.85 -14.72 -1.30
C PRO A 169 -8.46 -14.78 -1.93
N VAL A 170 -7.48 -15.24 -1.16
CA VAL A 170 -6.11 -15.44 -1.65
C VAL A 170 -6.08 -16.31 -2.91
N GLY A 171 -6.90 -17.37 -2.95
CA GLY A 171 -6.96 -18.31 -4.06
C GLY A 171 -7.49 -17.75 -5.38
N ASP A 172 -8.06 -16.54 -5.39
CA ASP A 172 -8.56 -15.92 -6.63
C ASP A 172 -7.42 -15.54 -7.59
N VAL A 173 -6.24 -15.20 -7.06
CA VAL A 173 -5.10 -14.73 -7.85
C VAL A 173 -3.81 -15.49 -7.53
N PHE A 174 -3.63 -15.90 -6.27
CA PHE A 174 -2.41 -16.54 -5.79
C PHE A 174 -2.63 -18.00 -5.42
N SER A 175 -1.53 -18.75 -5.28
CA SER A 175 -1.59 -20.06 -4.65
C SER A 175 -2.13 -19.97 -3.22
N GLU A 176 -2.96 -20.94 -2.80
CA GLU A 176 -3.54 -21.00 -1.46
C GLU A 176 -2.50 -21.07 -0.33
N VAL A 177 -1.25 -21.41 -0.65
CA VAL A 177 -0.14 -21.37 0.33
C VAL A 177 0.39 -19.96 0.58
N MET A 178 0.06 -18.99 -0.29
CA MET A 178 0.41 -17.59 -0.06
C MET A 178 -0.26 -17.09 1.20
N PRO A 179 0.47 -16.46 2.15
CA PRO A 179 -0.16 -15.88 3.33
C PRO A 179 -1.04 -14.68 2.98
N PRO A 180 -2.05 -14.37 3.80
CA PRO A 180 -2.81 -13.14 3.67
C PRO A 180 -1.92 -11.91 3.61
N HIS A 181 -2.22 -11.00 2.70
CA HIS A 181 -1.41 -9.80 2.48
C HIS A 181 -2.18 -8.72 1.73
N PHE A 182 -1.71 -7.48 1.86
CA PHE A 182 -2.15 -6.36 1.05
C PHE A 182 -1.36 -6.27 -0.24
N LEU A 183 -2.04 -5.88 -1.32
CA LEU A 183 -1.44 -5.58 -2.61
C LEU A 183 -1.81 -4.15 -3.01
N VAL A 184 -0.81 -3.28 -3.09
CA VAL A 184 -0.97 -1.90 -3.53
C VAL A 184 -1.09 -1.87 -5.05
N HIS A 185 -2.09 -1.16 -5.58
CA HIS A 185 -2.29 -0.96 -7.01
C HIS A 185 -1.96 0.47 -7.40
N PHE A 186 -1.12 0.62 -8.41
CA PHE A 186 -0.86 1.91 -9.06
C PHE A 186 -1.58 1.97 -10.41
N GLY A 187 -2.15 3.13 -10.72
CA GLY A 187 -2.80 3.37 -11.99
C GLY A 187 -1.82 3.38 -13.17
N VAL A 188 -2.27 2.86 -14.31
CA VAL A 188 -1.55 2.95 -15.59
C VAL A 188 -2.55 3.26 -16.71
N GLU A 189 -2.09 3.90 -17.79
CA GLU A 189 -2.92 4.16 -18.97
C GLU A 189 -3.10 2.90 -19.81
N ASP A 190 -2.04 2.09 -19.93
CA ASP A 190 -1.97 0.88 -20.73
C ASP A 190 -1.22 -0.21 -19.95
N CYS A 191 -1.95 -1.24 -19.55
CA CYS A 191 -1.40 -2.33 -18.73
C CYS A 191 -0.35 -3.13 -19.50
N GLU A 192 -0.55 -3.41 -20.77
CA GLU A 192 0.40 -4.17 -21.61
C GLU A 192 1.71 -3.41 -21.78
N ALA A 193 1.64 -2.11 -22.08
CA ALA A 193 2.82 -1.27 -22.19
C ALA A 193 3.60 -1.20 -20.86
N ALA A 194 2.87 -1.08 -19.73
CA ALA A 194 3.47 -1.08 -18.41
C ALA A 194 4.15 -2.41 -18.05
N LEU A 195 3.56 -3.56 -18.43
CA LEU A 195 4.18 -4.88 -18.26
C LEU A 195 5.50 -5.01 -19.04
N GLY A 196 5.53 -4.48 -20.26
CA GLY A 196 6.77 -4.40 -21.04
C GLY A 196 7.85 -3.56 -20.36
N ALA A 197 7.45 -2.43 -19.76
CA ALA A 197 8.37 -1.58 -19.00
C ALA A 197 8.89 -2.28 -17.73
N VAL A 198 8.02 -2.93 -16.96
CA VAL A 198 8.40 -3.71 -15.75
C VAL A 198 9.48 -4.73 -16.10
N SER A 199 9.26 -5.52 -17.16
CA SER A 199 10.21 -6.56 -17.60
C SER A 199 11.55 -5.96 -18.03
N ARG A 200 11.54 -4.89 -18.78
CA ARG A 200 12.76 -4.18 -19.25
C ARG A 200 13.56 -3.60 -18.09
N LEU A 201 12.88 -3.16 -17.03
CA LEU A 201 13.49 -2.56 -15.83
C LEU A 201 13.95 -3.61 -14.79
N GLY A 202 13.82 -4.89 -15.09
CA GLY A 202 14.29 -5.98 -14.22
C GLY A 202 13.25 -6.50 -13.24
N GLY A 203 12.01 -6.06 -13.36
CA GLY A 203 10.88 -6.63 -12.62
C GLY A 203 10.34 -7.90 -13.27
N ARG A 204 9.31 -8.48 -12.67
CA ARG A 204 8.69 -9.73 -13.15
C ARG A 204 7.17 -9.63 -13.14
N VAL A 205 6.53 -10.28 -14.09
CA VAL A 205 5.09 -10.50 -14.11
C VAL A 205 4.78 -11.76 -13.28
N GLN A 206 3.94 -11.60 -12.24
CA GLN A 206 3.50 -12.71 -11.39
C GLN A 206 2.14 -13.26 -11.81
N ALA A 207 1.21 -12.40 -12.23
CA ALA A 207 -0.12 -12.80 -12.67
C ALA A 207 -0.72 -11.75 -13.63
N GLY A 208 -1.60 -12.20 -14.52
CA GLY A 208 -2.37 -11.35 -15.40
C GLY A 208 -1.65 -11.02 -16.73
N PRO A 209 -2.20 -10.04 -17.49
CA PRO A 209 -3.33 -9.20 -17.11
C PRO A 209 -4.66 -9.97 -17.06
N PHE A 210 -5.55 -9.59 -16.15
CA PHE A 210 -6.90 -10.13 -16.01
C PHE A 210 -7.93 -9.01 -15.75
N THR A 211 -9.19 -9.25 -16.09
CA THR A 211 -10.27 -8.30 -15.83
C THR A 211 -10.84 -8.52 -14.42
N ALA A 212 -10.73 -7.52 -13.58
CA ALA A 212 -11.43 -7.42 -12.31
C ALA A 212 -12.65 -6.50 -12.43
N SER A 213 -13.52 -6.47 -11.43
CA SER A 213 -14.71 -5.61 -11.44
C SER A 213 -14.35 -4.10 -11.48
N TYR A 214 -13.14 -3.74 -11.09
CA TYR A 214 -12.65 -2.36 -11.00
C TYR A 214 -11.62 -1.97 -12.09
N GLY A 215 -11.32 -2.88 -13.03
CA GLY A 215 -10.43 -2.60 -14.16
C GLY A 215 -9.59 -3.80 -14.61
N ILE A 216 -8.62 -3.57 -15.47
CA ILE A 216 -7.64 -4.55 -15.90
C ILE A 216 -6.46 -4.51 -14.93
N VAL A 217 -6.11 -5.65 -14.35
CA VAL A 217 -5.10 -5.79 -13.30
C VAL A 217 -3.98 -6.73 -13.76
N ALA A 218 -2.75 -6.37 -13.46
CA ALA A 218 -1.62 -7.28 -13.51
C ALA A 218 -0.81 -7.19 -12.22
N VAL A 219 -0.35 -8.33 -11.72
CA VAL A 219 0.49 -8.41 -10.53
C VAL A 219 1.94 -8.57 -10.95
N VAL A 220 2.80 -7.74 -10.43
CA VAL A 220 4.22 -7.68 -10.79
C VAL A 220 5.10 -7.57 -9.55
N THR A 221 6.40 -7.81 -9.72
CA THR A 221 7.41 -7.37 -8.75
C THR A 221 8.29 -6.29 -9.38
N ASP A 222 8.86 -5.45 -8.53
CA ASP A 222 9.95 -4.58 -8.95
C ASP A 222 11.28 -5.35 -9.13
N ASN A 223 12.35 -4.63 -9.39
CA ASN A 223 13.70 -5.19 -9.57
C ASN A 223 14.34 -5.73 -8.28
N GLN A 224 13.68 -5.61 -7.14
CA GLN A 224 14.15 -6.07 -5.83
C GLN A 224 13.20 -7.08 -5.17
N GLY A 225 12.10 -7.42 -5.84
CA GLY A 225 11.13 -8.41 -5.40
C GLY A 225 9.92 -7.87 -4.64
N ALA A 226 9.74 -6.55 -4.53
CA ALA A 226 8.53 -5.97 -3.95
C ALA A 226 7.35 -6.14 -4.90
N SER A 227 6.29 -6.81 -4.44
CA SER A 227 5.06 -7.02 -5.22
C SER A 227 4.15 -5.81 -5.17
N PHE A 228 3.55 -5.49 -6.32
CA PHE A 228 2.49 -4.50 -6.47
C PHE A 228 1.63 -4.84 -7.70
N ALA A 229 0.55 -4.13 -7.89
CA ALA A 229 -0.30 -4.32 -9.06
C ALA A 229 -0.35 -3.07 -9.93
N LEU A 230 -0.54 -3.28 -11.22
CA LEU A 230 -0.87 -2.27 -12.22
C LEU A 230 -2.36 -2.32 -12.45
N LEU A 231 -3.03 -1.17 -12.44
CA LEU A 231 -4.47 -1.06 -12.65
C LEU A 231 -4.78 -0.08 -13.78
N GLN A 232 -5.37 -0.59 -14.86
CA GLN A 232 -5.93 0.20 -15.95
C GLN A 232 -7.45 0.27 -15.79
N ARG A 233 -7.98 1.46 -15.67
CA ARG A 233 -9.43 1.74 -15.61
C ARG A 233 -9.94 2.31 -16.92
#